data_dda7b8ebcce710cade9446e9852ba99c
#
_entry.id   dda7b8ebcce710cade9446e9852ba99c
#
_cell.length_a   1.000
_cell.length_b   1.000
_cell.length_c   1.000
_cell.angle_alpha   90.00
_cell.angle_beta   90.00
_cell.angle_gamma   90.00
#
_symmetry.space_group_name_H-M   'P 1'
#
loop_
_entity.id
_entity.type
_entity.pdbx_description
1 polymer ?
#
loop_
_entity_poly.entity_id
_entity_poly.type
_entity_poly.pdbx_seq_one_letter_code
_entity_poly.pdbx_strand_id
1 'polypeptide(L)'
;MATALAASLAFFFLMPAATDPLIADITNAHLRSIASDHLIDVVSTDRHTVKPWLAAHADLSPPVADFASQGFKLIGGRVDFIDGARAAVTVYRHGAHIVNVFAWANYPEKLPDFATRNGYHIVFWRSGNLVFCAISDTAVDDILELSRLLKALSQTDGRE
;
A
#
# COMPACT_ATOMS: atom_id res chain seq x y z
N MET A 1 22.89 -18.08 -39.02
CA MET A 1 23.02 -18.36 -37.55
C MET A 1 22.96 -17.10 -36.68
N ALA A 2 22.97 -15.87 -37.21
CA ALA A 2 22.92 -14.63 -36.45
C ALA A 2 21.49 -14.21 -36.01
N THR A 3 20.44 -14.70 -36.62
CA THR A 3 19.05 -14.34 -36.35
C THR A 3 18.48 -14.93 -35.06
N ALA A 4 18.97 -16.07 -34.60
CA ALA A 4 18.48 -16.70 -33.36
C ALA A 4 18.98 -15.97 -32.09
N LEU A 5 20.16 -15.36 -32.14
CA LEU A 5 20.73 -14.62 -31.00
C LEU A 5 20.00 -13.28 -30.76
N ALA A 6 19.57 -12.59 -31.83
CA ALA A 6 18.84 -11.33 -31.75
C ALA A 6 17.42 -11.51 -31.18
N ALA A 7 16.76 -12.65 -31.53
CA ALA A 7 15.44 -12.96 -30.99
C ALA A 7 15.45 -13.27 -29.49
N SER A 8 16.52 -13.93 -29.00
CA SER A 8 16.69 -14.26 -27.57
C SER A 8 16.97 -13.02 -26.73
N LEU A 9 17.72 -12.06 -27.24
CA LEU A 9 17.96 -10.78 -26.58
C LEU A 9 16.69 -9.91 -26.52
N ALA A 10 15.90 -9.85 -27.61
CA ALA A 10 14.66 -9.10 -27.62
C ALA A 10 13.61 -9.67 -26.63
N PHE A 11 13.58 -11.00 -26.47
CA PHE A 11 12.69 -11.65 -25.51
C PHE A 11 13.07 -11.33 -24.06
N PHE A 12 14.36 -11.20 -23.76
CA PHE A 12 14.83 -10.84 -22.41
C PHE A 12 14.47 -9.39 -22.02
N PHE A 13 14.47 -8.46 -22.98
CA PHE A 13 14.07 -7.06 -22.76
C PHE A 13 12.54 -6.85 -22.66
N LEU A 14 11.76 -7.85 -23.10
CA LEU A 14 10.29 -7.81 -23.03
C LEU A 14 9.74 -8.53 -21.78
N MET A 15 10.58 -9.14 -20.95
CA MET A 15 10.13 -9.71 -19.67
C MET A 15 9.77 -8.58 -18.71
N PRO A 16 8.54 -8.58 -18.15
CA PRO A 16 8.16 -7.62 -17.13
C PRO A 16 9.12 -7.73 -15.94
N ALA A 17 9.46 -6.59 -15.34
CA ALA A 17 10.28 -6.58 -14.13
C ALA A 17 9.61 -7.43 -13.04
N ALA A 18 10.40 -8.09 -12.20
CA ALA A 18 9.88 -8.98 -11.14
C ALA A 18 8.90 -8.30 -10.17
N THR A 19 8.90 -6.96 -10.11
CA THR A 19 7.97 -6.14 -9.31
C THR A 19 6.66 -5.83 -10.01
N ASP A 20 6.55 -6.02 -11.34
CA ASP A 20 5.32 -5.72 -12.10
C ASP A 20 4.09 -6.50 -11.62
N PRO A 21 4.16 -7.81 -11.28
CA PRO A 21 3.04 -8.56 -10.73
C PRO A 21 2.56 -8.00 -9.38
N LEU A 22 3.47 -7.61 -8.49
CA LEU A 22 3.12 -7.00 -7.20
C LEU A 22 2.44 -5.66 -7.38
N ILE A 23 2.97 -4.80 -8.25
CA ILE A 23 2.38 -3.49 -8.58
C ILE A 23 0.98 -3.67 -9.19
N ALA A 24 0.83 -4.69 -10.06
CA ALA A 24 -0.46 -5.04 -10.64
C ALA A 24 -1.47 -5.48 -9.57
N ASP A 25 -1.05 -6.34 -8.64
CA ASP A 25 -1.90 -6.86 -7.59
C ASP A 25 -2.36 -5.76 -6.63
N ILE A 26 -1.46 -4.89 -6.18
CA ILE A 26 -1.77 -3.71 -5.34
C ILE A 26 -2.75 -2.78 -6.06
N THR A 27 -2.50 -2.47 -7.35
CA THR A 27 -3.39 -1.60 -8.13
C THR A 27 -4.78 -2.23 -8.27
N ASN A 28 -4.84 -3.52 -8.59
CA ASN A 28 -6.11 -4.24 -8.71
C ASN A 28 -6.87 -4.32 -7.38
N ALA A 29 -6.18 -4.55 -6.26
CA ALA A 29 -6.77 -4.55 -4.92
C ALA A 29 -7.37 -3.18 -4.58
N HIS A 30 -6.66 -2.09 -4.87
CA HIS A 30 -7.16 -0.73 -4.71
C HIS A 30 -8.40 -0.46 -5.56
N LEU A 31 -8.34 -0.78 -6.86
CA LEU A 31 -9.46 -0.59 -7.78
C LEU A 31 -10.69 -1.40 -7.38
N ARG A 32 -10.52 -2.67 -7.01
CA ARG A 32 -11.63 -3.51 -6.52
C ARG A 32 -12.29 -2.89 -5.30
N SER A 33 -11.51 -2.37 -4.35
CA SER A 33 -12.05 -1.77 -3.13
C SER A 33 -12.88 -0.51 -3.38
N ILE A 34 -12.51 0.29 -4.38
CA ILE A 34 -13.27 1.50 -4.76
C ILE A 34 -14.52 1.16 -5.57
N ALA A 35 -14.41 0.17 -6.48
CA ALA A 35 -15.49 -0.20 -7.39
C ALA A 35 -16.58 -1.05 -6.75
N SER A 36 -16.26 -1.76 -5.66
CA SER A 36 -17.20 -2.56 -4.88
C SER A 36 -17.54 -1.84 -3.58
N ASP A 37 -18.69 -2.18 -2.95
CA ASP A 37 -19.05 -1.66 -1.62
C ASP A 37 -18.18 -2.25 -0.50
N HIS A 38 -16.93 -2.65 -0.81
CA HIS A 38 -15.96 -3.27 0.09
C HIS A 38 -14.71 -2.41 0.31
N LEU A 39 -14.92 -1.10 0.46
CA LEU A 39 -13.83 -0.18 0.74
C LEU A 39 -13.30 -0.35 2.18
N ILE A 40 -14.18 -0.63 3.14
CA ILE A 40 -13.92 -0.61 4.58
C ILE A 40 -14.71 -1.74 5.26
N ASP A 41 -14.02 -2.54 6.09
CA ASP A 41 -14.64 -3.56 6.96
C ASP A 41 -14.96 -3.00 8.35
N VAL A 42 -14.08 -2.13 8.88
CA VAL A 42 -14.30 -1.40 10.12
C VAL A 42 -14.32 0.10 9.85
N VAL A 43 -15.49 0.71 10.03
CA VAL A 43 -15.67 2.16 9.84
C VAL A 43 -15.33 2.88 11.14
N SER A 44 -14.25 3.65 11.15
CA SER A 44 -13.87 4.49 12.29
C SER A 44 -12.80 5.52 11.91
N THR A 45 -12.85 6.67 12.54
CA THR A 45 -11.77 7.68 12.52
C THR A 45 -10.83 7.54 13.72
N ASP A 46 -11.13 6.61 14.63
CA ASP A 46 -10.35 6.39 15.85
C ASP A 46 -9.38 5.23 15.70
N ARG A 47 -8.09 5.52 15.90
CA ARG A 47 -7.02 4.53 15.90
C ARG A 47 -7.22 3.41 16.95
N HIS A 48 -7.86 3.74 18.08
CA HIS A 48 -8.14 2.77 19.15
C HIS A 48 -9.23 1.75 18.77
N THR A 49 -9.95 2.01 17.70
CA THR A 49 -10.89 1.07 17.08
C THR A 49 -10.23 0.31 15.93
N VAL A 50 -9.58 1.05 14.99
CA VAL A 50 -9.05 0.45 13.75
C VAL A 50 -7.83 -0.44 14.01
N LYS A 51 -6.86 0.03 14.81
CA LYS A 51 -5.62 -0.73 15.06
C LYS A 51 -5.86 -2.09 15.74
N PRO A 52 -6.66 -2.20 16.84
CA PRO A 52 -6.98 -3.49 17.44
C PRO A 52 -7.80 -4.40 16.51
N TRP A 53 -8.70 -3.82 15.71
CA TRP A 53 -9.49 -4.59 14.76
C TRP A 53 -8.57 -5.24 13.70
N LEU A 54 -7.62 -4.48 13.13
CA LEU A 54 -6.62 -5.00 12.19
C LEU A 54 -5.76 -6.09 12.82
N ALA A 55 -5.31 -5.89 14.07
CA ALA A 55 -4.54 -6.90 14.80
C ALA A 55 -5.31 -8.22 14.95
N ALA A 56 -6.62 -8.14 15.24
CA ALA A 56 -7.47 -9.32 15.42
C ALA A 56 -7.80 -10.06 14.11
N HIS A 57 -7.89 -9.35 12.96
CA HIS A 57 -8.39 -9.91 11.71
C HIS A 57 -7.29 -10.12 10.65
N ALA A 58 -6.23 -9.31 10.68
CA ALA A 58 -5.09 -9.44 9.76
C ALA A 58 -3.86 -10.10 10.41
N ASP A 59 -3.83 -10.31 11.73
CA ASP A 59 -2.66 -10.69 12.52
C ASP A 59 -1.49 -9.70 12.37
N LEU A 60 -1.81 -8.43 12.07
CA LEU A 60 -0.88 -7.35 11.84
C LEU A 60 -1.33 -6.10 12.59
N SER A 61 -0.38 -5.41 13.22
CA SER A 61 -0.65 -4.19 13.97
C SER A 61 0.15 -3.00 13.41
N PRO A 62 -0.18 -2.52 12.20
CA PRO A 62 0.49 -1.37 11.62
C PRO A 62 0.23 -0.10 12.43
N PRO A 63 1.07 0.94 12.29
CA PRO A 63 0.78 2.26 12.84
C PRO A 63 -0.49 2.82 12.21
N VAL A 64 -1.41 3.31 13.04
CA VAL A 64 -2.67 3.92 12.63
C VAL A 64 -2.87 5.23 13.40
N ALA A 65 -3.13 6.31 12.69
CA ALA A 65 -3.57 7.58 13.27
C ALA A 65 -4.46 8.34 12.28
N ASP A 66 -5.30 9.22 12.80
CA ASP A 66 -6.01 10.19 11.98
C ASP A 66 -5.13 11.42 11.76
N PHE A 67 -4.89 11.75 10.50
CA PHE A 67 -4.13 12.92 10.07
C PHE A 67 -5.03 13.96 9.40
N ALA A 68 -6.26 14.11 9.86
CA ALA A 68 -7.24 15.05 9.29
C ALA A 68 -6.72 16.49 9.28
N SER A 69 -5.94 16.90 10.31
CA SER A 69 -5.29 18.22 10.36
C SER A 69 -4.23 18.44 9.29
N GLN A 70 -3.68 17.36 8.72
CA GLN A 70 -2.76 17.36 7.59
C GLN A 70 -3.45 17.00 6.25
N GLY A 71 -4.78 16.94 6.24
CA GLY A 71 -5.57 16.65 5.05
C GLY A 71 -5.84 15.17 4.79
N PHE A 72 -5.37 14.24 5.64
CA PHE A 72 -5.60 12.80 5.49
C PHE A 72 -6.49 12.27 6.61
N LYS A 73 -7.79 12.28 6.35
CA LYS A 73 -8.78 11.79 7.31
C LYS A 73 -8.82 10.27 7.27
N LEU A 74 -8.54 9.62 8.40
CA LEU A 74 -8.78 8.18 8.56
C LEU A 74 -10.29 7.91 8.45
N ILE A 75 -10.70 6.95 7.62
CA ILE A 75 -12.10 6.56 7.48
C ILE A 75 -12.36 5.11 7.89
N GLY A 76 -11.32 4.31 8.08
CA GLY A 76 -11.44 2.94 8.55
C GLY A 76 -10.32 2.03 8.11
N GLY A 77 -10.59 0.73 8.17
CA GLY A 77 -9.67 -0.30 7.74
C GLY A 77 -10.37 -1.51 7.18
N ARG A 78 -9.61 -2.38 6.51
CA ARG A 78 -10.05 -3.69 6.01
C ARG A 78 -8.91 -4.70 6.01
N VAL A 79 -9.24 -5.95 5.78
CA VAL A 79 -8.26 -7.00 5.44
C VAL A 79 -8.28 -7.24 3.93
N ASP A 80 -7.11 -7.40 3.34
CA ASP A 80 -6.94 -7.74 1.92
C ASP A 80 -5.81 -8.77 1.77
N PHE A 81 -5.51 -9.18 0.55
CA PHE A 81 -4.40 -10.07 0.23
C PHE A 81 -3.53 -9.43 -0.85
N ILE A 82 -2.22 -9.41 -0.61
CA ILE A 82 -1.21 -8.92 -1.54
C ILE A 82 -0.13 -9.98 -1.67
N ASP A 83 0.15 -10.38 -2.90
CA ASP A 83 1.15 -11.42 -3.21
C ASP A 83 0.92 -12.73 -2.40
N GLY A 84 -0.34 -13.11 -2.23
CA GLY A 84 -0.74 -14.28 -1.45
C GLY A 84 -0.61 -14.13 0.06
N ALA A 85 -0.12 -13.00 0.57
CA ALA A 85 -0.03 -12.70 1.99
C ALA A 85 -1.22 -11.85 2.46
N ARG A 86 -1.66 -12.09 3.70
CA ARG A 86 -2.67 -11.24 4.34
C ARG A 86 -2.11 -9.85 4.57
N ALA A 87 -2.87 -8.83 4.21
CA ALA A 87 -2.52 -7.43 4.36
C ALA A 87 -3.54 -6.69 5.22
N ALA A 88 -3.06 -5.91 6.18
CA ALA A 88 -3.85 -4.91 6.87
C ALA A 88 -3.91 -3.65 6.00
N VAL A 89 -5.11 -3.09 5.80
CA VAL A 89 -5.29 -1.87 5.00
C VAL A 89 -5.91 -0.79 5.86
N THR A 90 -5.25 0.35 5.97
CA THR A 90 -5.84 1.57 6.48
C THR A 90 -6.30 2.45 5.33
N VAL A 91 -7.49 3.04 5.46
CA VAL A 91 -8.13 3.80 4.40
C VAL A 91 -8.24 5.24 4.82
N TYR A 92 -7.67 6.12 4.02
CA TYR A 92 -7.71 7.57 4.22
C TYR A 92 -8.49 8.25 3.10
N ARG A 93 -9.11 9.36 3.45
CA ARG A 93 -9.67 10.32 2.50
C ARG A 93 -8.80 11.56 2.45
N HIS A 94 -8.39 11.93 1.24
CA HIS A 94 -7.66 13.16 0.95
C HIS A 94 -8.42 13.96 -0.11
N GLY A 95 -9.15 15.00 0.29
CA GLY A 95 -10.09 15.69 -0.59
C GLY A 95 -11.14 14.72 -1.16
N ALA A 96 -11.20 14.61 -2.49
CA ALA A 96 -12.06 13.65 -3.20
C ALA A 96 -11.42 12.26 -3.38
N HIS A 97 -10.13 12.11 -3.08
CA HIS A 97 -9.35 10.92 -3.35
C HIS A 97 -9.37 9.93 -2.17
N ILE A 98 -9.30 8.65 -2.50
CA ILE A 98 -9.07 7.58 -1.52
C ILE A 98 -7.60 7.19 -1.56
N VAL A 99 -6.98 7.12 -0.39
CA VAL A 99 -5.63 6.59 -0.22
C VAL A 99 -5.72 5.30 0.58
N ASN A 100 -5.34 4.18 -0.03
CA ASN A 100 -5.20 2.91 0.67
C ASN A 100 -3.74 2.73 1.10
N VAL A 101 -3.52 2.41 2.37
CA VAL A 101 -2.22 2.05 2.90
C VAL A 101 -2.24 0.58 3.28
N PHE A 102 -1.56 -0.25 2.50
CA PHE A 102 -1.39 -1.68 2.74
C PHE A 102 -0.16 -1.91 3.62
N ALA A 103 -0.27 -2.86 4.55
CA ALA A 103 0.83 -3.36 5.36
C ALA A 103 0.81 -4.89 5.37
N TRP A 104 1.93 -5.55 5.06
CA TRP A 104 2.04 -7.02 5.08
C TRP A 104 3.46 -7.46 5.46
N ALA A 105 3.63 -8.76 5.81
CA ALA A 105 4.89 -9.29 6.32
C ALA A 105 5.79 -9.89 5.23
N ASN A 106 5.29 -10.75 4.37
CA ASN A 106 6.08 -11.42 3.33
C ASN A 106 6.34 -10.49 2.15
N TYR A 107 7.57 -10.06 1.96
CA TYR A 107 7.91 -9.09 0.93
C TYR A 107 9.13 -9.55 0.09
N PRO A 108 9.18 -9.17 -1.20
CA PRO A 108 10.34 -9.43 -2.03
C PRO A 108 11.58 -8.69 -1.51
N GLU A 109 12.75 -9.26 -1.73
CA GLU A 109 14.02 -8.69 -1.29
C GLU A 109 14.24 -7.26 -1.81
N LYS A 110 13.78 -6.99 -3.03
CA LYS A 110 13.86 -5.68 -3.68
C LYS A 110 12.47 -5.13 -3.97
N LEU A 111 12.20 -3.94 -3.45
CA LEU A 111 10.99 -3.15 -3.72
C LEU A 111 11.42 -1.83 -4.35
N PRO A 112 10.66 -1.28 -5.31
CA PRO A 112 10.86 0.09 -5.76
C PRO A 112 10.44 1.05 -4.63
N ASP A 113 11.05 2.24 -4.59
CA ASP A 113 10.57 3.29 -3.69
C ASP A 113 9.24 3.88 -4.19
N PHE A 114 9.05 3.85 -5.50
CA PHE A 114 7.92 4.46 -6.19
C PHE A 114 7.55 3.68 -7.45
N ALA A 115 6.24 3.63 -7.75
CA ALA A 115 5.71 3.11 -9.01
C ALA A 115 4.48 3.92 -9.45
N THR A 116 4.18 3.86 -10.75
CA THR A 116 2.92 4.39 -11.31
C THR A 116 2.30 3.34 -12.21
N ARG A 117 1.01 3.10 -12.06
CA ARG A 117 0.24 2.19 -12.91
C ARG A 117 -1.19 2.69 -13.09
N ASN A 118 -1.63 2.80 -14.34
CA ASN A 118 -3.00 3.19 -14.71
C ASN A 118 -3.46 4.53 -14.08
N GLY A 119 -2.54 5.50 -13.92
CA GLY A 119 -2.84 6.78 -13.30
C GLY A 119 -2.80 6.78 -11.77
N TYR A 120 -2.54 5.63 -11.14
CA TYR A 120 -2.33 5.51 -9.69
C TYR A 120 -0.84 5.59 -9.37
N HIS A 121 -0.51 6.32 -8.32
CA HIS A 121 0.82 6.44 -7.77
C HIS A 121 0.96 5.56 -6.53
N ILE A 122 2.07 4.85 -6.42
CA ILE A 122 2.36 3.91 -5.33
C ILE A 122 3.70 4.28 -4.71
N VAL A 123 3.71 4.48 -3.40
CA VAL A 123 4.93 4.73 -2.62
C VAL A 123 5.14 3.56 -1.68
N PHE A 124 6.34 2.98 -1.69
CA PHE A 124 6.70 1.85 -0.84
C PHE A 124 7.64 2.29 0.27
N TRP A 125 7.54 1.63 1.43
CA TRP A 125 8.54 1.75 2.51
C TRP A 125 8.51 0.52 3.41
N ARG A 126 9.54 0.43 4.26
CA ARG A 126 9.65 -0.62 5.29
C ARG A 126 9.68 0.01 6.66
N SER A 127 9.07 -0.63 7.64
CA SER A 127 9.14 -0.27 9.04
C SER A 127 8.99 -1.53 9.88
N GLY A 128 10.01 -1.81 10.73
CA GLY A 128 10.08 -3.06 11.47
C GLY A 128 10.12 -4.27 10.52
N ASN A 129 9.26 -5.24 10.77
CA ASN A 129 9.11 -6.46 9.98
C ASN A 129 8.01 -6.37 8.91
N LEU A 130 7.48 -5.17 8.66
CA LEU A 130 6.42 -4.95 7.70
C LEU A 130 6.90 -4.14 6.50
N VAL A 131 6.32 -4.46 5.35
CA VAL A 131 6.32 -3.63 4.16
C VAL A 131 5.02 -2.85 4.11
N PHE A 132 5.12 -1.64 3.64
CA PHE A 132 4.00 -0.75 3.41
C PHE A 132 3.97 -0.27 1.98
N CYS A 133 2.78 -0.05 1.46
CA CYS A 133 2.59 0.80 0.29
C CYS A 133 1.36 1.66 0.44
N ALA A 134 1.47 2.91 0.03
CA ALA A 134 0.33 3.83 -0.13
C ALA A 134 0.03 3.98 -1.61
N ILE A 135 -1.24 3.87 -1.99
CA ILE A 135 -1.70 4.00 -3.38
C ILE A 135 -2.90 4.92 -3.47
N SER A 136 -2.88 5.81 -4.46
CA SER A 136 -3.98 6.72 -4.80
C SER A 136 -3.77 7.32 -6.20
N ASP A 137 -4.82 7.97 -6.73
CA ASP A 137 -4.80 8.83 -7.91
C ASP A 137 -4.54 10.32 -7.58
N THR A 138 -4.25 10.66 -6.30
CA THR A 138 -3.83 12.00 -5.89
C THR A 138 -2.38 12.30 -6.30
N ALA A 139 -1.91 13.53 -6.09
CA ALA A 139 -0.54 13.90 -6.39
C ALA A 139 0.48 13.06 -5.61
N VAL A 140 1.62 12.76 -6.22
CA VAL A 140 2.70 11.97 -5.61
C VAL A 140 3.16 12.58 -4.28
N ASP A 141 3.27 13.91 -4.22
CA ASP A 141 3.72 14.63 -3.03
C ASP A 141 2.79 14.41 -1.83
N ASP A 142 1.48 14.28 -2.07
CA ASP A 142 0.50 13.98 -1.01
C ASP A 142 0.74 12.57 -0.45
N ILE A 143 0.99 11.58 -1.32
CA ILE A 143 1.25 10.19 -0.89
C ILE A 143 2.58 10.10 -0.13
N LEU A 144 3.59 10.84 -0.58
CA LEU A 144 4.88 10.96 0.11
C LEU A 144 4.71 11.60 1.48
N GLU A 145 3.86 12.64 1.61
CA GLU A 145 3.55 13.26 2.90
C GLU A 145 2.90 12.28 3.86
N LEU A 146 1.84 11.57 3.44
CA LEU A 146 1.21 10.54 4.28
C LEU A 146 2.22 9.46 4.70
N SER A 147 3.09 9.02 3.79
CA SER A 147 4.13 8.03 4.11
C SER A 147 5.10 8.54 5.19
N ARG A 148 5.47 9.83 5.16
CA ARG A 148 6.33 10.45 6.18
C ARG A 148 5.64 10.50 7.55
N LEU A 149 4.37 10.89 7.59
CA LEU A 149 3.58 10.91 8.82
C LEU A 149 3.49 9.52 9.46
N LEU A 150 3.23 8.48 8.67
CA LEU A 150 3.16 7.09 9.15
C LEU A 150 4.52 6.56 9.61
N LYS A 151 5.60 6.89 8.90
CA LYS A 151 6.97 6.53 9.33
C LYS A 151 7.34 7.17 10.67
N ALA A 152 7.00 8.44 10.86
CA ALA A 152 7.24 9.14 12.12
C ALA A 152 6.47 8.50 13.28
N LEU A 153 5.21 8.12 13.06
CA LEU A 153 4.38 7.43 14.05
C LEU A 153 4.99 6.07 14.45
N SER A 154 5.51 5.30 13.48
CA SER A 154 6.16 4.01 13.76
C SER A 154 7.37 4.13 14.66
N GLN A 155 8.13 5.22 14.56
CA GLN A 155 9.30 5.46 15.38
C GLN A 155 8.96 5.82 16.83
N THR A 156 7.77 6.39 17.05
CA THR A 156 7.26 6.74 18.37
C THR A 156 6.69 5.52 19.09
N ASP A 157 5.88 4.73 18.39
CA ASP A 157 5.27 3.49 18.92
C ASP A 157 6.34 2.41 19.32
N GLY A 158 7.53 2.44 18.70
CA GLY A 158 8.62 1.48 19.00
C GLY A 158 9.52 1.89 20.18
N ARG A 159 9.25 3.01 20.85
CA ARG A 159 10.01 3.52 21.99
C ARG A 159 9.31 3.36 23.34
N GLU A 160 8.07 2.90 23.33
CA GLU A 160 7.30 2.53 24.53
C GLU A 160 7.40 1.02 24.77
#